data_7e1dfe6ec8e6e663d38cb32fefbb3aee
#
_entry.id   7e1dfe6ec8e6e663d38cb32fefbb3aee
#
_cell.length_a   1.000
_cell.length_b   1.000
_cell.length_c   1.000
_cell.angle_alpha   90.00
_cell.angle_beta   90.00
_cell.angle_gamma   90.00
#
_symmetry.space_group_name_H-M   'P 1'
#
loop_
_entity.id
_entity.type
_entity.pdbx_description
1 polymer ?
#
loop_
_entity_poly.entity_id
_entity_poly.type
_entity_poly.pdbx_seq_one_letter_code
_entity_poly.pdbx_strand_id
1 'polypeptide(L)'
;MRSVILYLIFYLSASVTAAAERPNIIMFLIDDQNPSSIAAFGGKTYTPNLDRMAEEGMKFTSAYVSSSVCTPSRYSFLTGRYAGNSHSKMYAEAVGGVENQGYPSFNVALERDNMNVGNVLREAGYTTGFVGKFHLKSPLDFPEFYVGKDGWIEIPRDANPGAEVSAMFRHNERLMRRYLEALGFSWAKNVYPGNMSKPYSEHNAEWTTVAALEFIEENKDGPFYLHLCSTLLHGPDKSWRDSMEHPLITGEGEVKKLPEIMTPRAELLKTIEEKGFDPDSHVAGEAWIDDSLGAVMRKLEELGIDDNTLVVFAPDHGRDGKASVFSHGAAQVPMIMRWPEGIPAGQVCEELVQNIDLVPTFFDLGEAEKPEAYRIDGQSLKPLFENGTADKWRDHLYLEMGAARATITKDWSYAAVRYTKEQIAAIQNAKPENLPRVMAYIGRLGIGVRGADRPGFFDEDQLYYLKNDPNEMENLASSPEQATRLKEMRELLQVDLEAIGRPFGEFIPGGNAAEPGQIDKQIEMVKQLDIQGKKVVVPESLMKNSGAVEELTIPDDKAEKKAEREARRKAREEAKAAND
;
A
#
# COMPACT_ATOMS: atom_id res chain seq x y z
N MET A 1 -56.41 -61.94 -27.45
CA MET A 1 -55.43 -61.54 -26.46
C MET A 1 -54.54 -60.45 -27.10
N ARG A 2 -54.77 -59.22 -26.77
CA ARG A 2 -53.93 -58.07 -27.27
C ARG A 2 -52.96 -57.69 -26.12
N SER A 3 -51.66 -57.91 -26.33
CA SER A 3 -50.60 -57.48 -25.43
C SER A 3 -50.35 -56.00 -25.60
N VAL A 4 -50.54 -55.23 -24.52
CA VAL A 4 -50.15 -53.82 -24.45
C VAL A 4 -48.72 -53.76 -23.87
N ILE A 5 -47.78 -53.31 -24.70
CA ILE A 5 -46.39 -53.03 -24.28
C ILE A 5 -46.35 -51.59 -23.76
N LEU A 6 -46.13 -51.41 -22.44
CA LEU A 6 -45.92 -50.14 -21.82
C LEU A 6 -44.42 -49.75 -21.94
N TYR A 7 -44.09 -48.71 -22.69
CA TYR A 7 -42.76 -48.10 -22.70
C TYR A 7 -42.65 -47.11 -21.54
N LEU A 8 -41.86 -47.44 -20.53
CA LEU A 8 -41.42 -46.48 -19.50
C LEU A 8 -40.25 -45.68 -20.09
N ILE A 9 -40.51 -44.41 -20.38
CA ILE A 9 -39.43 -43.45 -20.72
C ILE A 9 -38.89 -42.91 -19.37
N PHE A 10 -37.67 -43.34 -19.03
CA PHE A 10 -36.89 -42.72 -17.94
C PHE A 10 -36.30 -41.43 -18.44
N TYR A 11 -36.80 -40.27 -18.00
CA TYR A 11 -36.09 -39.01 -18.10
C TYR A 11 -34.94 -39.02 -17.10
N LEU A 12 -33.71 -39.22 -17.57
CA LEU A 12 -32.52 -38.88 -16.83
C LEU A 12 -32.41 -37.35 -16.86
N SER A 13 -32.83 -36.68 -15.79
CA SER A 13 -32.46 -35.28 -15.53
C SER A 13 -30.99 -35.28 -15.14
N ALA A 14 -30.11 -35.08 -16.12
CA ALA A 14 -28.75 -34.70 -15.84
C ALA A 14 -28.81 -33.28 -15.19
N SER A 15 -28.68 -33.22 -13.89
CA SER A 15 -28.34 -31.97 -13.21
C SER A 15 -26.96 -31.60 -13.72
N VAL A 16 -26.90 -30.73 -14.71
CA VAL A 16 -25.68 -29.98 -15.01
C VAL A 16 -25.50 -29.10 -13.76
N THR A 17 -24.65 -29.52 -12.85
CA THR A 17 -24.06 -28.58 -11.88
C THR A 17 -23.33 -27.56 -12.71
N ALA A 18 -23.91 -26.38 -12.89
CA ALA A 18 -23.16 -25.24 -13.40
C ALA A 18 -21.90 -25.13 -12.52
N ALA A 19 -20.74 -25.23 -13.12
CA ALA A 19 -19.52 -24.86 -12.41
C ALA A 19 -19.77 -23.45 -11.86
N ALA A 20 -19.48 -23.23 -10.58
CA ALA A 20 -19.60 -21.91 -9.99
C ALA A 20 -18.82 -20.93 -10.88
N GLU A 21 -19.47 -19.87 -11.32
CA GLU A 21 -18.78 -18.86 -12.13
C GLU A 21 -17.66 -18.26 -11.31
N ARG A 22 -16.46 -18.16 -11.92
CA ARG A 22 -15.30 -17.54 -11.27
C ARG A 22 -15.64 -16.08 -10.93
N PRO A 23 -15.37 -15.60 -9.71
CA PRO A 23 -15.77 -14.26 -9.29
C PRO A 23 -15.03 -13.16 -10.07
N ASN A 24 -15.68 -12.04 -10.27
CA ASN A 24 -14.99 -10.80 -10.54
C ASN A 24 -14.17 -10.39 -9.31
N ILE A 25 -13.06 -9.71 -9.52
CA ILE A 25 -12.15 -9.31 -8.44
C ILE A 25 -11.82 -7.82 -8.56
N ILE A 26 -12.09 -7.05 -7.53
CA ILE A 26 -11.69 -5.64 -7.41
C ILE A 26 -10.76 -5.50 -6.22
N MET A 27 -9.49 -5.14 -6.47
CA MET A 27 -8.56 -4.68 -5.45
C MET A 27 -8.63 -3.16 -5.37
N PHE A 28 -9.28 -2.63 -4.34
CA PHE A 28 -9.33 -1.19 -4.07
C PHE A 28 -8.22 -0.81 -3.10
N LEU A 29 -7.10 -0.40 -3.65
CA LEU A 29 -5.87 -0.05 -2.94
C LEU A 29 -5.79 1.45 -2.72
N ILE A 30 -5.67 1.86 -1.47
CA ILE A 30 -5.50 3.28 -1.10
C ILE A 30 -4.11 3.54 -0.51
N ASP A 31 -3.80 4.78 -0.14
CA ASP A 31 -2.49 5.21 0.34
C ASP A 31 -2.57 5.76 1.78
N ASP A 32 -1.57 5.47 2.62
CA ASP A 32 -1.37 6.12 3.93
C ASP A 32 -2.56 6.02 4.92
N GLN A 33 -3.12 4.84 5.23
CA GLN A 33 -4.26 4.73 6.15
C GLN A 33 -4.05 3.75 7.29
N ASN A 34 -4.38 4.19 8.52
CA ASN A 34 -4.37 3.35 9.72
C ASN A 34 -5.76 2.72 9.99
N PRO A 35 -5.87 1.62 10.76
CA PRO A 35 -7.16 1.09 11.21
C PRO A 35 -8.04 2.12 11.90
N SER A 36 -7.47 3.02 12.70
CA SER A 36 -8.18 4.09 13.41
C SER A 36 -8.86 5.15 12.50
N SER A 37 -8.62 5.11 11.20
CA SER A 37 -9.26 5.97 10.19
C SER A 37 -10.54 5.39 9.60
N ILE A 38 -11.04 4.25 10.09
CA ILE A 38 -12.27 3.60 9.63
C ILE A 38 -13.15 3.29 10.83
N ALA A 39 -14.44 3.64 10.77
CA ALA A 39 -15.35 3.46 11.90
C ALA A 39 -15.56 1.98 12.24
N ALA A 40 -15.62 1.07 11.27
CA ALA A 40 -15.68 -0.37 11.48
C ALA A 40 -14.49 -0.95 12.29
N PHE A 41 -13.35 -0.24 12.37
CA PHE A 41 -12.19 -0.56 13.22
C PHE A 41 -12.12 0.26 14.51
N GLY A 42 -13.20 0.94 14.88
CA GLY A 42 -13.29 1.78 16.08
C GLY A 42 -12.81 3.22 15.88
N GLY A 43 -12.56 3.65 14.67
CA GLY A 43 -12.18 5.02 14.32
C GLY A 43 -13.29 6.04 14.55
N LYS A 44 -12.91 7.26 14.91
CA LYS A 44 -13.84 8.40 15.03
C LYS A 44 -13.87 9.17 13.71
N THR A 45 -14.60 8.63 12.74
CA THR A 45 -14.66 9.10 11.37
C THR A 45 -16.03 8.84 10.75
N TYR A 46 -16.22 9.26 9.50
CA TYR A 46 -17.45 9.04 8.74
C TYR A 46 -17.16 8.22 7.48
N THR A 47 -17.34 6.90 7.59
CA THR A 47 -17.03 5.92 6.53
C THR A 47 -18.15 4.89 6.34
N PRO A 48 -19.38 5.35 5.99
CA PRO A 48 -20.57 4.48 6.00
C PRO A 48 -20.53 3.35 4.96
N ASN A 49 -19.83 3.52 3.83
CA ASN A 49 -19.72 2.46 2.82
C ASN A 49 -18.70 1.40 3.23
N LEU A 50 -17.58 1.77 3.85
CA LEU A 50 -16.62 0.83 4.44
C LEU A 50 -17.23 0.07 5.62
N ASP A 51 -18.05 0.74 6.43
CA ASP A 51 -18.77 0.10 7.55
C ASP A 51 -19.76 -0.94 7.00
N ARG A 52 -20.56 -0.58 5.98
CA ARG A 52 -21.45 -1.51 5.27
C ARG A 52 -20.69 -2.69 4.67
N MET A 53 -19.55 -2.43 4.00
CA MET A 53 -18.71 -3.47 3.44
C MET A 53 -18.20 -4.45 4.50
N ALA A 54 -17.86 -3.96 5.71
CA ALA A 54 -17.45 -4.80 6.84
C ALA A 54 -18.63 -5.61 7.43
N GLU A 55 -19.83 -5.03 7.47
CA GLU A 55 -21.05 -5.72 7.91
C GLU A 55 -21.51 -6.81 6.93
N GLU A 56 -21.34 -6.57 5.62
CA GLU A 56 -21.74 -7.49 4.55
C GLU A 56 -20.64 -8.51 4.17
N GLY A 57 -19.45 -8.42 4.77
CA GLY A 57 -18.30 -9.25 4.44
C GLY A 57 -17.47 -9.67 5.65
N MET A 58 -16.16 -9.63 5.49
CA MET A 58 -15.16 -10.01 6.49
C MET A 58 -14.19 -8.87 6.77
N LYS A 59 -14.01 -8.57 8.05
CA LYS A 59 -13.02 -7.63 8.57
C LYS A 59 -11.81 -8.39 9.10
N PHE A 60 -10.60 -8.01 8.68
CA PHE A 60 -9.34 -8.57 9.14
C PHE A 60 -8.70 -7.63 10.16
N THR A 61 -8.60 -8.04 11.41
CA THR A 61 -8.06 -7.21 12.50
C THR A 61 -6.56 -7.33 12.68
N SER A 62 -5.96 -8.37 12.10
CA SER A 62 -4.52 -8.62 12.12
C SER A 62 -3.95 -8.71 10.70
N ALA A 63 -4.32 -7.73 9.85
CA ALA A 63 -3.79 -7.60 8.51
C ALA A 63 -2.57 -6.67 8.49
N TYR A 64 -1.53 -7.09 7.75
CA TYR A 64 -0.26 -6.40 7.67
C TYR A 64 0.19 -6.23 6.21
N VAL A 65 1.05 -5.25 5.97
CA VAL A 65 1.82 -5.15 4.74
C VAL A 65 3.26 -5.59 4.99
N SER A 66 3.90 -6.16 3.98
CA SER A 66 5.29 -6.64 4.08
C SER A 66 6.32 -5.52 4.20
N SER A 67 5.97 -4.32 3.68
CA SER A 67 6.79 -3.11 3.73
C SER A 67 5.92 -1.88 3.91
N SER A 68 6.32 -0.96 4.77
CA SER A 68 5.52 0.21 5.16
C SER A 68 5.80 1.48 4.34
N VAL A 69 6.12 1.33 3.03
CA VAL A 69 6.14 2.42 2.05
C VAL A 69 5.56 1.97 0.72
N CYS A 70 5.08 2.92 -0.06
CA CYS A 70 4.26 2.67 -1.24
C CYS A 70 4.90 1.68 -2.24
N THR A 71 6.12 1.93 -2.71
CA THR A 71 6.73 1.14 -3.80
C THR A 71 6.90 -0.34 -3.44
N PRO A 72 7.62 -0.76 -2.38
CA PRO A 72 7.77 -2.17 -2.05
C PRO A 72 6.45 -2.83 -1.64
N SER A 73 5.55 -2.11 -0.97
CA SER A 73 4.23 -2.66 -0.64
C SER A 73 3.39 -2.92 -1.89
N ARG A 74 3.32 -1.96 -2.83
CA ARG A 74 2.60 -2.14 -4.11
C ARG A 74 3.21 -3.26 -4.96
N TYR A 75 4.53 -3.45 -4.90
CA TYR A 75 5.19 -4.61 -5.50
C TYR A 75 4.62 -5.91 -4.94
N SER A 76 4.50 -6.02 -3.61
CA SER A 76 3.95 -7.20 -2.95
C SER A 76 2.46 -7.44 -3.28
N PHE A 77 1.65 -6.38 -3.38
CA PHE A 77 0.24 -6.48 -3.84
C PHE A 77 0.10 -7.00 -5.27
N LEU A 78 1.08 -6.75 -6.14
CA LEU A 78 1.03 -7.19 -7.52
C LEU A 78 1.69 -8.53 -7.77
N THR A 79 2.63 -8.94 -6.91
CA THR A 79 3.44 -10.15 -7.15
C THR A 79 3.27 -11.25 -6.11
N GLY A 80 2.69 -10.99 -4.94
CA GLY A 80 2.67 -11.94 -3.83
C GLY A 80 4.07 -12.30 -3.31
N ARG A 81 5.09 -11.46 -3.60
CA ARG A 81 6.48 -11.63 -3.18
C ARG A 81 6.88 -10.56 -2.18
N TYR A 82 7.85 -10.87 -1.33
CA TYR A 82 8.58 -9.85 -0.61
C TYR A 82 9.41 -9.01 -1.58
N ALA A 83 9.44 -7.70 -1.37
CA ALA A 83 10.15 -6.76 -2.25
C ALA A 83 11.68 -6.97 -2.23
N GLY A 84 12.23 -7.50 -1.11
CA GLY A 84 13.62 -7.92 -1.02
C GLY A 84 13.99 -9.04 -1.99
N ASN A 85 13.01 -9.77 -2.52
CA ASN A 85 13.18 -10.80 -3.55
C ASN A 85 13.08 -10.24 -4.98
N SER A 86 12.91 -8.93 -5.17
CA SER A 86 12.88 -8.34 -6.51
C SER A 86 14.17 -8.61 -7.29
N HIS A 87 14.03 -8.95 -8.55
CA HIS A 87 15.12 -9.08 -9.52
C HIS A 87 15.05 -8.00 -10.59
N SER A 88 14.27 -6.93 -10.37
CA SER A 88 14.26 -5.79 -11.28
C SER A 88 15.68 -5.23 -11.43
N LYS A 89 16.01 -4.77 -12.63
CA LYS A 89 17.33 -4.16 -12.89
C LYS A 89 17.55 -2.97 -11.97
N MET A 90 16.50 -2.19 -11.72
CA MET A 90 16.56 -1.05 -10.81
C MET A 90 16.97 -1.48 -9.39
N TYR A 91 16.39 -2.55 -8.86
CA TYR A 91 16.75 -3.05 -7.53
C TYR A 91 18.15 -3.65 -7.51
N ALA A 92 18.50 -4.48 -8.49
CA ALA A 92 19.82 -5.10 -8.60
C ALA A 92 20.94 -4.06 -8.67
N GLU A 93 20.76 -2.98 -9.44
CA GLU A 93 21.72 -1.87 -9.50
C GLU A 93 21.81 -1.12 -8.17
N ALA A 94 20.66 -0.84 -7.53
CA ALA A 94 20.64 -0.13 -6.26
C ALA A 94 21.36 -0.86 -5.13
N VAL A 95 21.25 -2.19 -5.05
CA VAL A 95 21.85 -3.01 -3.98
C VAL A 95 23.19 -3.61 -4.37
N GLY A 96 23.63 -3.49 -5.61
CA GLY A 96 24.92 -3.99 -6.11
C GLY A 96 24.95 -5.50 -6.32
N GLY A 97 23.80 -6.16 -6.54
CA GLY A 97 23.71 -7.58 -6.83
C GLY A 97 23.03 -8.40 -5.74
N VAL A 98 22.76 -9.67 -6.05
CA VAL A 98 22.06 -10.61 -5.15
C VAL A 98 22.93 -11.09 -3.99
N GLU A 99 24.26 -11.01 -4.14
CA GLU A 99 25.27 -11.36 -3.14
C GLU A 99 25.40 -10.32 -2.02
N ASN A 100 24.75 -9.18 -2.15
CA ASN A 100 24.76 -8.09 -1.18
C ASN A 100 23.46 -8.04 -0.36
N GLN A 101 23.53 -7.37 0.78
CA GLN A 101 22.36 -7.09 1.60
C GLN A 101 21.32 -6.31 0.80
N GLY A 102 20.10 -6.86 0.72
CA GLY A 102 18.96 -6.15 0.16
C GLY A 102 18.44 -5.07 1.12
N TYR A 103 17.99 -3.95 0.56
CA TYR A 103 17.33 -2.89 1.33
C TYR A 103 16.15 -2.30 0.53
N PRO A 104 15.01 -3.03 0.51
CA PRO A 104 13.84 -2.61 -0.27
C PRO A 104 13.27 -1.28 0.22
N SER A 105 13.01 -0.38 -0.75
CA SER A 105 12.43 0.93 -0.57
C SER A 105 11.83 1.41 -1.91
N PHE A 106 12.00 2.69 -2.27
CA PHE A 106 11.60 3.22 -3.58
C PHE A 106 12.48 2.76 -4.75
N ASN A 107 13.39 1.86 -4.52
CA ASN A 107 14.32 1.26 -5.49
C ASN A 107 13.83 -0.06 -6.09
N VAL A 108 12.58 -0.45 -5.85
CA VAL A 108 11.97 -1.67 -6.40
C VAL A 108 11.08 -1.31 -7.58
N ALA A 109 11.07 -2.14 -8.61
CA ALA A 109 10.19 -2.03 -9.77
C ALA A 109 9.56 -3.38 -10.12
N LEU A 110 8.45 -3.35 -10.85
CA LEU A 110 7.85 -4.58 -11.35
C LEU A 110 8.68 -5.14 -12.51
N GLU A 111 9.02 -6.43 -12.43
CA GLU A 111 9.82 -7.12 -13.41
C GLU A 111 9.08 -7.37 -14.72
N ARG A 112 9.86 -7.64 -15.77
CA ARG A 112 9.39 -8.00 -17.10
C ARG A 112 9.37 -9.53 -17.29
N ASP A 113 9.00 -10.24 -16.25
CA ASP A 113 9.06 -11.71 -16.18
C ASP A 113 7.67 -12.38 -16.31
N ASN A 114 6.61 -11.59 -16.50
CA ASN A 114 5.21 -12.02 -16.52
C ASN A 114 4.73 -12.66 -15.20
N MET A 115 5.48 -12.54 -14.11
CA MET A 115 5.16 -13.14 -12.81
C MET A 115 4.46 -12.12 -11.89
N ASN A 116 3.29 -11.69 -12.31
CA ASN A 116 2.43 -10.77 -11.57
C ASN A 116 0.94 -11.09 -11.77
N VAL A 117 0.09 -10.53 -10.94
CA VAL A 117 -1.36 -10.80 -10.95
C VAL A 117 -2.02 -10.48 -12.28
N GLY A 118 -1.61 -9.40 -12.98
CA GLY A 118 -2.18 -9.00 -14.26
C GLY A 118 -1.95 -10.04 -15.34
N ASN A 119 -0.72 -10.54 -15.49
CA ASN A 119 -0.40 -11.56 -16.50
C ASN A 119 -1.09 -12.89 -16.20
N VAL A 120 -0.98 -13.41 -14.97
CA VAL A 120 -1.48 -14.76 -14.65
C VAL A 120 -3.00 -14.82 -14.74
N LEU A 121 -3.72 -13.81 -14.24
CA LEU A 121 -5.18 -13.78 -14.38
C LEU A 121 -5.63 -13.57 -15.84
N ARG A 122 -4.88 -12.76 -16.62
CA ARG A 122 -5.17 -12.61 -18.06
C ARG A 122 -5.02 -13.95 -18.79
N GLU A 123 -3.99 -14.73 -18.53
CA GLU A 123 -3.78 -16.06 -19.10
C GLU A 123 -4.88 -17.04 -18.68
N ALA A 124 -5.45 -16.87 -17.50
CA ALA A 124 -6.62 -17.61 -17.03
C ALA A 124 -7.95 -17.11 -17.64
N GLY A 125 -7.92 -16.11 -18.53
CA GLY A 125 -9.10 -15.60 -19.24
C GLY A 125 -9.85 -14.46 -18.56
N TYR A 126 -9.23 -13.79 -17.56
CA TYR A 126 -9.77 -12.55 -17.00
C TYR A 126 -9.47 -11.36 -17.91
N THR A 127 -10.40 -10.41 -18.00
CA THR A 127 -10.04 -9.05 -18.42
C THR A 127 -9.37 -8.34 -17.24
N THR A 128 -8.13 -7.87 -17.43
CA THR A 128 -7.34 -7.26 -16.34
C THR A 128 -7.23 -5.77 -16.53
N GLY A 129 -7.73 -5.00 -15.54
CA GLY A 129 -7.79 -3.54 -15.55
C GLY A 129 -6.88 -2.90 -14.50
N PHE A 130 -6.32 -1.72 -14.82
CA PHE A 130 -5.54 -0.91 -13.89
C PHE A 130 -5.98 0.56 -13.94
N VAL A 131 -6.23 1.16 -12.78
CA VAL A 131 -6.62 2.57 -12.60
C VAL A 131 -5.78 3.21 -11.49
N GLY A 132 -5.35 4.45 -11.70
CA GLY A 132 -4.70 5.28 -10.67
C GLY A 132 -3.20 5.08 -10.52
N LYS A 133 -2.69 5.08 -9.29
CA LYS A 133 -1.27 5.13 -8.95
C LYS A 133 -0.56 3.79 -9.17
N PHE A 134 0.45 3.76 -10.04
CA PHE A 134 1.27 2.57 -10.28
C PHE A 134 2.48 2.47 -9.32
N HIS A 135 3.34 3.48 -9.31
CA HIS A 135 4.52 3.66 -8.43
C HIS A 135 5.62 2.58 -8.50
N LEU A 136 5.69 1.81 -9.60
CA LEU A 136 6.65 0.72 -9.82
C LEU A 136 7.35 0.82 -11.18
N LYS A 137 7.37 2.01 -11.80
CA LYS A 137 8.01 2.24 -13.08
C LYS A 137 9.54 2.18 -12.97
N SER A 138 10.19 1.66 -14.00
CA SER A 138 11.65 1.63 -14.10
C SER A 138 12.13 1.91 -15.51
N PRO A 139 12.94 2.95 -15.72
CA PRO A 139 13.60 3.18 -17.02
C PRO A 139 14.66 2.12 -17.35
N LEU A 140 15.18 1.39 -16.36
CA LEU A 140 16.16 0.34 -16.56
C LEU A 140 15.54 -0.96 -17.07
N ASP A 141 14.33 -1.26 -16.60
CA ASP A 141 13.60 -2.47 -16.99
C ASP A 141 12.81 -2.28 -18.31
N PHE A 142 12.35 -1.04 -18.57
CA PHE A 142 11.54 -0.67 -19.74
C PHE A 142 12.08 0.59 -20.44
N PRO A 143 13.33 0.57 -20.94
CA PRO A 143 13.97 1.77 -21.52
C PRO A 143 13.23 2.34 -22.73
N GLU A 144 12.49 1.53 -23.49
CA GLU A 144 11.73 1.94 -24.67
C GLU A 144 10.66 3.00 -24.40
N PHE A 145 10.16 3.09 -23.15
CA PHE A 145 9.18 4.11 -22.75
C PHE A 145 9.81 5.45 -22.35
N TYR A 146 11.15 5.54 -22.33
CA TYR A 146 11.87 6.72 -21.85
C TYR A 146 12.75 7.37 -22.90
N VAL A 147 12.88 6.76 -24.07
CA VAL A 147 13.78 7.26 -25.14
C VAL A 147 13.01 7.74 -26.36
N GLY A 148 13.61 8.68 -27.09
CA GLY A 148 13.07 9.22 -28.33
C GLY A 148 12.00 10.30 -28.13
N LYS A 149 11.48 10.83 -29.24
CA LYS A 149 10.49 11.93 -29.24
C LYS A 149 9.11 11.53 -28.70
N ASP A 150 8.82 10.24 -28.70
CA ASP A 150 7.57 9.66 -28.20
C ASP A 150 7.74 9.02 -26.81
N GLY A 151 8.90 9.24 -26.17
CA GLY A 151 9.20 8.76 -24.82
C GLY A 151 8.62 9.64 -23.72
N TRP A 152 8.94 9.28 -22.47
CA TRP A 152 8.52 10.00 -21.28
C TRP A 152 8.93 11.48 -21.32
N ILE A 153 7.97 12.35 -21.01
CA ILE A 153 8.22 13.80 -20.93
C ILE A 153 8.40 14.18 -19.45
N GLU A 154 9.57 14.72 -19.11
CA GLU A 154 9.78 15.32 -17.79
C GLU A 154 9.03 16.65 -17.71
N ILE A 155 8.11 16.74 -16.74
CA ILE A 155 7.31 17.94 -16.50
C ILE A 155 7.96 18.72 -15.36
N PRO A 156 8.32 20.02 -15.56
CA PRO A 156 8.89 20.83 -14.50
C PRO A 156 7.99 20.88 -13.27
N ARG A 157 8.59 20.79 -12.07
CA ARG A 157 7.85 20.77 -10.79
C ARG A 157 7.05 22.05 -10.53
N ASP A 158 7.47 23.16 -11.11
CA ASP A 158 6.85 24.49 -11.03
C ASP A 158 6.01 24.84 -12.25
N ALA A 159 5.72 23.87 -13.12
CA ALA A 159 4.91 24.10 -14.31
C ALA A 159 3.50 24.60 -13.96
N ASN A 160 3.11 25.72 -14.54
CA ASN A 160 1.76 26.27 -14.33
C ASN A 160 0.70 25.45 -15.09
N PRO A 161 -0.52 25.31 -14.56
CA PRO A 161 -1.64 24.73 -15.29
C PRO A 161 -1.89 25.44 -16.62
N GLY A 162 -2.24 24.65 -17.63
CA GLY A 162 -2.54 25.17 -18.96
C GLY A 162 -2.54 24.08 -20.03
N ALA A 163 -2.90 24.45 -21.25
CA ALA A 163 -3.11 23.50 -22.34
C ALA A 163 -1.85 22.70 -22.72
N GLU A 164 -0.69 23.35 -22.73
CA GLU A 164 0.60 22.73 -23.09
C GLU A 164 1.01 21.68 -22.04
N VAL A 165 1.02 22.05 -20.76
CA VAL A 165 1.41 21.14 -19.66
C VAL A 165 0.39 20.02 -19.52
N SER A 166 -0.90 20.29 -19.67
CA SER A 166 -1.93 19.24 -19.72
C SER A 166 -1.75 18.28 -20.90
N ALA A 167 -1.22 18.73 -22.05
CA ALA A 167 -0.87 17.86 -23.17
C ALA A 167 0.31 16.92 -22.82
N MET A 168 1.30 17.39 -22.05
CA MET A 168 2.41 16.57 -21.54
C MET A 168 1.91 15.48 -20.59
N PHE A 169 1.02 15.82 -19.64
CA PHE A 169 0.40 14.84 -18.74
C PHE A 169 -0.39 13.78 -19.50
N ARG A 170 -1.23 14.19 -20.46
CA ARG A 170 -1.98 13.24 -21.32
C ARG A 170 -1.07 12.37 -22.17
N HIS A 171 0.10 12.88 -22.61
CA HIS A 171 1.08 12.06 -23.29
C HIS A 171 1.66 10.99 -22.36
N ASN A 172 2.11 11.38 -21.16
CA ASN A 172 2.66 10.47 -20.17
C ASN A 172 1.62 9.43 -19.69
N GLU A 173 0.35 9.82 -19.53
CA GLU A 173 -0.73 8.90 -19.18
C GLU A 173 -0.94 7.83 -20.28
N ARG A 174 -0.90 8.20 -21.56
CA ARG A 174 -0.96 7.23 -22.67
C ARG A 174 0.24 6.29 -22.67
N LEU A 175 1.43 6.78 -22.33
CA LEU A 175 2.61 5.92 -22.17
C LEU A 175 2.43 4.94 -21.00
N MET A 176 1.88 5.40 -19.88
CA MET A 176 1.60 4.53 -18.74
C MET A 176 0.60 3.42 -19.08
N ARG A 177 -0.42 3.68 -19.90
CA ARG A 177 -1.32 2.61 -20.39
C ARG A 177 -0.55 1.53 -21.14
N ARG A 178 0.31 1.92 -22.09
CA ARG A 178 1.16 0.99 -22.85
C ARG A 178 2.16 0.25 -21.96
N TYR A 179 2.68 0.92 -20.94
CA TYR A 179 3.57 0.32 -19.96
C TYR A 179 2.84 -0.78 -19.16
N LEU A 180 1.62 -0.51 -18.70
CA LEU A 180 0.79 -1.47 -17.99
C LEU A 180 0.32 -2.63 -18.90
N GLU A 181 0.04 -2.36 -20.16
CA GLU A 181 -0.24 -3.41 -21.15
C GLU A 181 0.94 -4.37 -21.30
N ALA A 182 2.17 -3.87 -21.37
CA ALA A 182 3.39 -4.68 -21.40
C ALA A 182 3.60 -5.49 -20.10
N LEU A 183 2.96 -5.11 -19.00
CA LEU A 183 2.94 -5.82 -17.71
C LEU A 183 1.72 -6.73 -17.51
N GLY A 184 0.86 -6.89 -18.54
CA GLY A 184 -0.24 -7.85 -18.52
C GLY A 184 -1.63 -7.30 -18.22
N PHE A 185 -1.77 -5.97 -18.06
CA PHE A 185 -3.08 -5.36 -17.90
C PHE A 185 -3.69 -5.04 -19.27
N SER A 186 -4.72 -5.80 -19.67
CA SER A 186 -5.37 -5.65 -20.99
C SER A 186 -6.14 -4.34 -21.15
N TRP A 187 -6.43 -3.65 -20.05
CA TRP A 187 -7.09 -2.36 -20.00
C TRP A 187 -6.44 -1.44 -18.94
N ALA A 188 -6.22 -0.19 -19.27
CA ALA A 188 -5.75 0.79 -18.30
C ALA A 188 -6.26 2.18 -18.67
N LYS A 189 -6.67 2.97 -17.67
CA LYS A 189 -7.15 4.35 -17.85
C LYS A 189 -6.95 5.16 -16.57
N ASN A 190 -6.77 6.46 -16.72
CA ASN A 190 -6.56 7.39 -15.62
C ASN A 190 -5.43 6.93 -14.70
N VAL A 191 -4.28 6.62 -15.29
CA VAL A 191 -3.11 6.07 -14.62
C VAL A 191 -1.97 7.10 -14.54
N TYR A 192 -1.22 7.05 -13.45
CA TYR A 192 -0.06 7.90 -13.23
C TYR A 192 1.07 7.14 -12.51
N PRO A 193 2.34 7.56 -12.75
CA PRO A 193 3.50 6.74 -12.37
C PRO A 193 3.81 6.72 -10.88
N GLY A 194 3.33 7.72 -10.13
CA GLY A 194 3.65 7.94 -8.72
C GLY A 194 3.09 9.27 -8.26
N ASN A 195 3.65 9.84 -7.19
CA ASN A 195 3.19 11.13 -6.67
C ASN A 195 3.50 12.26 -7.65
N MET A 196 2.53 13.12 -7.88
CA MET A 196 2.65 14.25 -8.81
C MET A 196 3.08 15.52 -8.08
N SER A 197 3.75 16.43 -8.81
CA SER A 197 4.13 17.71 -8.28
C SER A 197 3.01 18.75 -8.41
N LYS A 198 2.84 19.60 -7.40
CA LYS A 198 1.92 20.74 -7.47
C LYS A 198 2.22 21.61 -8.71
N PRO A 199 1.22 22.25 -9.31
CA PRO A 199 -0.19 22.36 -8.87
C PRO A 199 -1.06 21.19 -9.34
N TYR A 200 -0.52 20.23 -10.09
CA TYR A 200 -1.27 19.05 -10.54
C TYR A 200 -1.47 18.08 -9.41
N SER A 201 -2.62 17.43 -9.41
CA SER A 201 -3.04 16.61 -8.30
C SER A 201 -3.22 15.16 -8.70
N GLU A 202 -2.62 14.30 -7.90
CA GLU A 202 -2.88 12.88 -7.84
C GLU A 202 -4.16 12.56 -7.04
N HIS A 203 -4.61 13.50 -6.20
CA HIS A 203 -5.78 13.33 -5.36
C HIS A 203 -7.03 13.84 -6.07
N ASN A 204 -7.59 13.03 -6.94
CA ASN A 204 -8.88 13.31 -7.58
C ASN A 204 -9.67 12.00 -7.65
N ALA A 205 -10.47 11.74 -6.61
CA ALA A 205 -11.21 10.49 -6.48
C ALA A 205 -12.20 10.30 -7.62
N GLU A 206 -12.89 11.35 -8.07
CA GLU A 206 -13.86 11.27 -9.17
C GLU A 206 -13.19 10.89 -10.49
N TRP A 207 -11.96 11.36 -10.73
CA TRP A 207 -11.22 11.06 -11.95
C TRP A 207 -10.79 9.57 -12.01
N THR A 208 -10.35 9.00 -10.89
CA THR A 208 -10.04 7.56 -10.83
C THR A 208 -11.30 6.71 -10.79
N THR A 209 -12.31 7.11 -10.03
CA THR A 209 -13.55 6.34 -9.89
C THR A 209 -14.31 6.22 -11.22
N VAL A 210 -14.40 7.29 -12.02
CA VAL A 210 -15.09 7.22 -13.33
C VAL A 210 -14.47 6.17 -14.25
N ALA A 211 -13.13 6.03 -14.25
CA ALA A 211 -12.45 5.01 -15.03
C ALA A 211 -12.74 3.59 -14.50
N ALA A 212 -12.84 3.42 -13.20
CA ALA A 212 -13.22 2.15 -12.59
C ALA A 212 -14.66 1.75 -12.97
N LEU A 213 -15.62 2.69 -12.90
CA LEU A 213 -17.01 2.42 -13.29
C LEU A 213 -17.14 2.08 -14.78
N GLU A 214 -16.39 2.76 -15.65
CA GLU A 214 -16.33 2.46 -17.08
C GLU A 214 -15.78 1.04 -17.32
N PHE A 215 -14.67 0.67 -16.66
CA PHE A 215 -14.12 -0.67 -16.77
C PHE A 215 -15.12 -1.77 -16.34
N ILE A 216 -15.81 -1.56 -15.22
CA ILE A 216 -16.82 -2.51 -14.71
C ILE A 216 -17.97 -2.66 -15.70
N GLU A 217 -18.50 -1.56 -16.25
CA GLU A 217 -19.58 -1.59 -17.25
C GLU A 217 -19.17 -2.31 -18.53
N GLU A 218 -17.94 -2.05 -19.03
CA GLU A 218 -17.43 -2.66 -20.26
C GLU A 218 -17.16 -4.17 -20.12
N ASN A 219 -16.96 -4.68 -18.90
CA ASN A 219 -16.53 -6.06 -18.65
C ASN A 219 -17.49 -6.88 -17.78
N LYS A 220 -18.72 -6.42 -17.59
CA LYS A 220 -19.74 -7.05 -16.72
C LYS A 220 -20.14 -8.47 -17.12
N ASP A 221 -19.92 -8.86 -18.38
CA ASP A 221 -20.36 -10.14 -18.93
C ASP A 221 -19.30 -11.26 -18.82
N GLY A 222 -18.16 -11.01 -18.18
CA GLY A 222 -17.09 -11.99 -18.05
C GLY A 222 -16.26 -11.77 -16.79
N PRO A 223 -15.41 -12.72 -16.38
CA PRO A 223 -14.60 -12.52 -15.21
C PRO A 223 -13.56 -11.41 -15.45
N PHE A 224 -13.49 -10.47 -14.52
CA PHE A 224 -12.51 -9.40 -14.58
C PHE A 224 -11.74 -9.24 -13.27
N TYR A 225 -10.52 -8.72 -13.37
CA TYR A 225 -9.70 -8.23 -12.28
C TYR A 225 -9.45 -6.74 -12.46
N LEU A 226 -9.84 -5.92 -11.51
CA LEU A 226 -9.56 -4.48 -11.49
C LEU A 226 -8.62 -4.14 -10.33
N HIS A 227 -7.45 -3.60 -10.65
CA HIS A 227 -6.53 -2.99 -9.68
C HIS A 227 -6.78 -1.48 -9.64
N LEU A 228 -7.64 -1.02 -8.72
CA LEU A 228 -8.02 0.38 -8.53
C LEU A 228 -7.17 1.00 -7.42
N CYS A 229 -6.34 1.97 -7.77
CA CYS A 229 -5.39 2.61 -6.87
C CYS A 229 -5.71 4.08 -6.64
N SER A 230 -6.20 4.42 -5.45
CA SER A 230 -6.31 5.82 -5.01
C SER A 230 -5.02 6.28 -4.33
N THR A 231 -4.72 7.60 -4.39
CA THR A 231 -3.65 8.24 -3.61
C THR A 231 -4.14 8.89 -2.32
N LEU A 232 -5.43 8.85 -2.06
CA LEU A 232 -5.95 9.23 -0.75
C LEU A 232 -5.59 8.15 0.27
N LEU A 233 -5.08 8.44 1.45
CA LEU A 233 -4.88 9.77 2.06
C LEU A 233 -3.39 10.22 2.07
N HIS A 234 -2.63 9.99 1.00
CA HIS A 234 -1.20 10.34 0.97
C HIS A 234 -0.97 11.78 1.43
N GLY A 235 -0.14 11.92 2.44
CA GLY A 235 0.13 13.21 3.06
C GLY A 235 1.13 14.10 2.30
N PRO A 236 1.28 15.35 2.72
CA PRO A 236 0.58 15.96 3.87
C PRO A 236 -0.89 16.27 3.60
N ASP A 237 -1.72 16.36 4.64
CA ASP A 237 -3.17 16.64 4.53
C ASP A 237 -3.49 17.86 3.65
N LYS A 238 -2.62 18.85 3.63
CA LYS A 238 -2.75 20.02 2.76
C LYS A 238 -2.82 19.63 1.27
N SER A 239 -2.12 18.58 0.83
CA SER A 239 -2.08 18.19 -0.58
C SER A 239 -3.43 17.73 -1.09
N TRP A 240 -4.10 16.81 -0.40
CA TRP A 240 -5.41 16.33 -0.84
C TRP A 240 -6.52 17.36 -0.57
N ARG A 241 -6.39 18.24 0.43
CA ARG A 241 -7.34 19.36 0.65
C ARG A 241 -7.25 20.38 -0.47
N ASP A 242 -6.03 20.78 -0.87
CA ASP A 242 -5.84 21.65 -2.03
C ASP A 242 -6.47 21.01 -3.29
N SER A 243 -6.35 19.68 -3.43
CA SER A 243 -6.98 18.95 -4.54
C SER A 243 -8.50 18.96 -4.47
N MET A 244 -9.07 18.86 -3.28
CA MET A 244 -10.51 18.94 -3.07
C MET A 244 -11.08 20.32 -3.43
N GLU A 245 -10.28 21.39 -3.25
CA GLU A 245 -10.63 22.76 -3.66
C GLU A 245 -10.46 23.01 -5.17
N HIS A 246 -9.66 22.17 -5.89
CA HIS A 246 -9.34 22.29 -7.31
C HIS A 246 -9.82 21.08 -8.13
N PRO A 247 -11.15 20.88 -8.28
CA PRO A 247 -11.71 19.65 -8.85
C PRO A 247 -11.33 19.39 -10.32
N LEU A 248 -10.97 20.42 -11.07
CA LEU A 248 -10.62 20.30 -12.49
C LEU A 248 -9.16 19.94 -12.74
N ILE A 249 -8.33 19.87 -11.69
CA ILE A 249 -6.93 19.45 -11.80
C ILE A 249 -6.81 17.96 -11.47
N THR A 250 -6.27 17.17 -12.40
CA THR A 250 -6.21 15.71 -12.34
C THR A 250 -4.83 15.17 -12.71
N GLY A 251 -4.67 13.85 -12.70
CA GLY A 251 -3.48 13.15 -13.16
C GLY A 251 -3.22 13.25 -14.68
N GLU A 252 -4.16 13.72 -15.47
CA GLU A 252 -3.96 14.03 -16.89
C GLU A 252 -3.88 15.54 -17.18
N GLY A 253 -3.72 16.34 -16.14
CA GLY A 253 -3.71 17.79 -16.21
C GLY A 253 -5.11 18.38 -15.96
N GLU A 254 -5.38 19.53 -16.62
CA GLU A 254 -6.65 20.23 -16.50
C GLU A 254 -7.76 19.58 -17.33
N VAL A 255 -8.88 19.25 -16.68
CA VAL A 255 -10.09 18.73 -17.34
C VAL A 255 -11.18 19.79 -17.42
N LYS A 256 -12.11 19.64 -18.38
CA LYS A 256 -13.18 20.62 -18.60
C LYS A 256 -14.34 20.51 -17.62
N LYS A 257 -14.58 19.30 -17.11
CA LYS A 257 -15.71 18.97 -16.24
C LYS A 257 -15.32 17.83 -15.31
N LEU A 258 -15.75 17.93 -14.06
CA LEU A 258 -15.67 16.85 -13.09
C LEU A 258 -16.76 15.81 -13.39
N PRO A 259 -16.48 14.50 -13.35
CA PRO A 259 -17.50 13.47 -13.45
C PRO A 259 -18.52 13.56 -12.29
N GLU A 260 -19.81 13.46 -12.61
CA GLU A 260 -20.91 13.51 -11.64
C GLU A 260 -21.33 12.07 -11.24
N ILE A 261 -20.42 11.34 -10.59
CA ILE A 261 -20.60 9.92 -10.24
C ILE A 261 -20.48 9.65 -8.73
N MET A 262 -20.12 10.67 -7.99
CA MET A 262 -19.94 10.69 -6.56
C MET A 262 -20.73 11.85 -5.94
N THR A 263 -20.87 11.87 -4.63
CA THR A 263 -21.46 13.00 -3.90
C THR A 263 -20.69 14.29 -4.20
N PRO A 264 -21.37 15.40 -4.57
CA PRO A 264 -20.69 16.67 -4.77
C PRO A 264 -19.87 17.06 -3.54
N ARG A 265 -18.62 17.49 -3.74
CA ARG A 265 -17.67 17.74 -2.64
C ARG A 265 -18.21 18.68 -1.55
N ALA A 266 -18.94 19.74 -1.95
CA ALA A 266 -19.56 20.65 -1.00
C ALA A 266 -20.66 19.99 -0.15
N GLU A 267 -21.42 19.06 -0.74
CA GLU A 267 -22.44 18.28 -0.03
C GLU A 267 -21.80 17.26 0.91
N LEU A 268 -20.73 16.62 0.48
CA LEU A 268 -19.95 15.71 1.32
C LEU A 268 -19.41 16.42 2.57
N LEU A 269 -18.79 17.59 2.41
CA LEU A 269 -18.28 18.38 3.53
C LEU A 269 -19.41 18.82 4.48
N LYS A 270 -20.58 19.23 3.94
CA LYS A 270 -21.76 19.57 4.74
C LYS A 270 -22.26 18.35 5.54
N THR A 271 -22.32 17.18 4.91
CA THR A 271 -22.73 15.93 5.58
C THR A 271 -21.80 15.59 6.75
N ILE A 272 -20.49 15.75 6.57
CA ILE A 272 -19.48 15.54 7.63
C ILE A 272 -19.76 16.48 8.81
N GLU A 273 -20.01 17.77 8.55
CA GLU A 273 -20.35 18.76 9.59
C GLU A 273 -21.66 18.40 10.31
N GLU A 274 -22.71 18.02 9.58
CA GLU A 274 -24.01 17.60 10.13
C GLU A 274 -23.90 16.33 10.99
N LYS A 275 -22.93 15.46 10.71
CA LYS A 275 -22.62 14.29 11.52
C LYS A 275 -21.75 14.61 12.75
N GLY A 276 -21.37 15.86 12.95
CA GLY A 276 -20.63 16.34 14.12
C GLY A 276 -19.11 16.20 14.00
N PHE A 277 -18.58 15.96 12.81
CA PHE A 277 -17.14 15.93 12.55
C PHE A 277 -16.66 17.28 11.98
N ASP A 278 -15.39 17.58 12.20
CA ASP A 278 -14.74 18.75 11.63
C ASP A 278 -14.38 18.48 10.15
N PRO A 279 -15.01 19.18 9.19
CA PRO A 279 -14.72 19.01 7.76
C PRO A 279 -13.32 19.49 7.36
N ASP A 280 -12.61 20.22 8.25
CA ASP A 280 -11.22 20.60 8.05
C ASP A 280 -10.22 19.54 8.62
N SER A 281 -10.73 18.46 9.21
CA SER A 281 -9.93 17.33 9.69
C SER A 281 -9.65 16.31 8.58
N HIS A 282 -8.90 15.24 8.90
CA HIS A 282 -8.66 14.10 8.02
C HIS A 282 -9.95 13.34 7.65
N VAL A 283 -11.04 13.48 8.43
CA VAL A 283 -12.34 12.85 8.15
C VAL A 283 -12.86 13.20 6.76
N ALA A 284 -12.60 14.41 6.24
CA ALA A 284 -13.01 14.79 4.90
C ALA A 284 -12.36 13.92 3.80
N GLY A 285 -11.07 13.61 3.93
CA GLY A 285 -10.38 12.72 2.99
C GLY A 285 -10.84 11.27 3.12
N GLU A 286 -11.09 10.80 4.34
CA GLU A 286 -11.62 9.46 4.64
C GLU A 286 -13.03 9.29 4.06
N ALA A 287 -13.91 10.27 4.23
CA ALA A 287 -15.24 10.26 3.64
C ALA A 287 -15.22 10.35 2.11
N TRP A 288 -14.25 11.06 1.54
CA TRP A 288 -14.11 11.18 0.08
C TRP A 288 -13.69 9.85 -0.56
N ILE A 289 -12.78 9.10 0.06
CA ILE A 289 -12.42 7.76 -0.41
C ILE A 289 -13.55 6.74 -0.16
N ASP A 290 -14.25 6.86 0.96
CA ASP A 290 -15.42 6.05 1.28
C ASP A 290 -16.54 6.22 0.25
N ASP A 291 -16.82 7.46 -0.21
CA ASP A 291 -17.81 7.73 -1.26
C ASP A 291 -17.37 7.17 -2.63
N SER A 292 -16.05 7.17 -2.92
CA SER A 292 -15.51 6.49 -4.11
C SER A 292 -15.79 4.98 -4.08
N LEU A 293 -15.55 4.32 -2.95
CA LEU A 293 -15.93 2.91 -2.76
C LEU A 293 -17.45 2.72 -2.90
N GLY A 294 -18.24 3.61 -2.31
CA GLY A 294 -19.71 3.58 -2.42
C GLY A 294 -20.19 3.67 -3.87
N ALA A 295 -19.53 4.47 -4.72
CA ALA A 295 -19.86 4.53 -6.14
C ALA A 295 -19.54 3.21 -6.88
N VAL A 296 -18.43 2.55 -6.55
CA VAL A 296 -18.07 1.23 -7.10
C VAL A 296 -19.11 0.18 -6.68
N MET A 297 -19.46 0.12 -5.38
CA MET A 297 -20.44 -0.84 -4.85
C MET A 297 -21.82 -0.66 -5.50
N ARG A 298 -22.31 0.60 -5.58
CA ARG A 298 -23.58 0.88 -6.28
C ARG A 298 -23.57 0.44 -7.74
N LYS A 299 -22.43 0.61 -8.44
CA LYS A 299 -22.31 0.18 -9.84
C LYS A 299 -22.42 -1.33 -9.99
N LEU A 300 -21.83 -2.10 -9.10
CA LEU A 300 -21.93 -3.56 -9.10
C LEU A 300 -23.38 -4.01 -8.85
N GLU A 301 -24.07 -3.39 -7.87
CA GLU A 301 -25.49 -3.62 -7.56
C GLU A 301 -26.40 -3.27 -8.75
N GLU A 302 -26.19 -2.11 -9.40
CA GLU A 302 -26.94 -1.69 -10.60
C GLU A 302 -26.83 -2.68 -11.75
N LEU A 303 -25.69 -3.32 -11.89
CA LEU A 303 -25.42 -4.33 -12.94
C LEU A 303 -25.84 -5.75 -12.52
N GLY A 304 -26.19 -5.98 -11.25
CA GLY A 304 -26.56 -7.28 -10.71
C GLY A 304 -25.41 -8.29 -10.70
N ILE A 305 -24.19 -7.82 -10.51
CA ILE A 305 -22.97 -8.65 -10.46
C ILE A 305 -22.25 -8.57 -9.10
N ASP A 306 -22.85 -7.89 -8.13
CA ASP A 306 -22.24 -7.67 -6.81
C ASP A 306 -22.14 -8.94 -5.97
N ASP A 307 -23.05 -9.92 -6.15
CA ASP A 307 -23.03 -11.19 -5.44
C ASP A 307 -21.82 -12.04 -5.81
N ASN A 308 -21.43 -12.05 -7.10
CA ASN A 308 -20.25 -12.77 -7.60
C ASN A 308 -19.06 -11.83 -7.89
N THR A 309 -18.89 -10.80 -7.08
CA THR A 309 -17.71 -9.92 -7.14
C THR A 309 -17.04 -9.84 -5.77
N LEU A 310 -15.78 -10.30 -5.70
CA LEU A 310 -14.91 -10.06 -4.55
C LEU A 310 -14.38 -8.62 -4.60
N VAL A 311 -14.77 -7.81 -3.65
CA VAL A 311 -14.19 -6.47 -3.42
C VAL A 311 -13.25 -6.55 -2.22
N VAL A 312 -11.99 -6.18 -2.42
CA VAL A 312 -10.96 -6.09 -1.37
C VAL A 312 -10.59 -4.63 -1.18
N PHE A 313 -10.72 -4.14 0.03
CA PHE A 313 -10.24 -2.81 0.43
C PHE A 313 -9.03 -2.96 1.35
N ALA A 314 -7.92 -2.31 1.01
CA ALA A 314 -6.75 -2.19 1.87
C ALA A 314 -5.91 -0.96 1.50
N PRO A 315 -5.20 -0.32 2.45
CA PRO A 315 -4.15 0.65 2.13
C PRO A 315 -2.82 -0.06 1.81
N ASP A 316 -1.97 0.65 1.09
CA ASP A 316 -0.63 0.15 0.78
C ASP A 316 0.30 0.14 2.02
N HIS A 317 0.05 0.96 3.04
CA HIS A 317 0.70 0.93 4.36
C HIS A 317 0.01 1.89 5.35
N GLY A 318 0.43 1.80 6.62
CA GLY A 318 0.01 2.74 7.65
C GLY A 318 0.68 4.11 7.51
N ARG A 319 0.07 5.13 8.11
CA ARG A 319 0.48 6.53 7.98
C ARG A 319 1.47 6.98 9.04
N ASP A 320 1.21 6.66 10.31
CA ASP A 320 1.91 7.28 11.45
C ASP A 320 3.31 6.73 11.67
N GLY A 321 3.51 5.45 11.37
CA GLY A 321 4.81 4.77 11.45
C GLY A 321 5.47 4.52 10.09
N LYS A 322 5.04 5.20 9.03
CA LYS A 322 5.55 5.02 7.66
C LYS A 322 7.07 4.91 7.61
N ALA A 323 7.59 4.02 6.75
CA ALA A 323 9.02 3.74 6.58
C ALA A 323 9.69 3.09 7.79
N SER A 324 8.96 2.28 8.55
CA SER A 324 9.49 1.46 9.64
C SER A 324 8.96 0.03 9.56
N VAL A 325 9.46 -0.85 10.40
CA VAL A 325 8.94 -2.23 10.55
C VAL A 325 8.08 -2.38 11.82
N PHE A 326 7.62 -1.27 12.39
CA PHE A 326 6.70 -1.30 13.52
C PHE A 326 5.33 -1.85 13.09
N SER A 327 4.65 -2.52 14.02
CA SER A 327 3.29 -2.97 13.84
C SER A 327 2.35 -1.78 13.74
N HIS A 328 2.24 -1.02 14.83
CA HIS A 328 1.27 0.07 14.94
C HIS A 328 1.62 1.28 14.07
N GLY A 329 0.64 1.68 13.25
CA GLY A 329 0.76 2.87 12.39
C GLY A 329 1.69 2.72 11.18
N ALA A 330 2.36 1.57 11.02
CA ALA A 330 3.26 1.29 9.90
C ALA A 330 2.80 0.09 9.06
N ALA A 331 3.00 -1.12 9.59
CA ALA A 331 2.74 -2.36 8.85
C ALA A 331 1.32 -2.90 9.06
N GLN A 332 0.71 -2.72 10.23
CA GLN A 332 -0.67 -3.10 10.47
C GLN A 332 -1.63 -2.15 9.78
N VAL A 333 -2.52 -2.71 8.96
CA VAL A 333 -3.44 -1.96 8.10
C VAL A 333 -4.87 -2.48 8.24
N PRO A 334 -5.90 -1.66 7.99
CA PRO A 334 -7.27 -2.16 7.88
C PRO A 334 -7.40 -2.95 6.57
N MET A 335 -8.03 -4.11 6.60
CA MET A 335 -8.41 -4.85 5.41
C MET A 335 -9.84 -5.36 5.56
N ILE A 336 -10.65 -5.17 4.52
CA ILE A 336 -12.03 -5.64 4.45
C ILE A 336 -12.22 -6.35 3.11
N MET A 337 -12.91 -7.50 3.14
CA MET A 337 -13.32 -8.22 1.95
C MET A 337 -14.83 -8.43 1.94
N ARG A 338 -15.47 -8.17 0.81
CA ARG A 338 -16.88 -8.48 0.58
C ARG A 338 -17.02 -9.33 -0.68
N TRP A 339 -17.65 -10.48 -0.54
CA TRP A 339 -18.03 -11.37 -1.63
C TRP A 339 -19.23 -12.23 -1.18
N PRO A 340 -20.47 -11.79 -1.45
CA PRO A 340 -21.67 -12.45 -0.91
C PRO A 340 -21.77 -13.94 -1.21
N GLU A 341 -21.36 -14.41 -2.39
CA GLU A 341 -21.37 -15.84 -2.72
C GLU A 341 -20.27 -16.65 -2.03
N GLY A 342 -19.18 -16.03 -1.56
CA GLY A 342 -18.02 -16.75 -1.06
C GLY A 342 -17.60 -16.42 0.38
N ILE A 343 -18.07 -15.32 0.96
CA ILE A 343 -17.74 -14.89 2.32
C ILE A 343 -19.03 -14.56 3.07
N PRO A 344 -19.37 -15.30 4.14
CA PRO A 344 -20.53 -14.98 4.96
C PRO A 344 -20.42 -13.57 5.57
N ALA A 345 -21.54 -12.87 5.65
CA ALA A 345 -21.60 -11.52 6.21
C ALA A 345 -21.22 -11.47 7.70
N GLY A 346 -20.62 -10.34 8.12
CA GLY A 346 -20.32 -10.03 9.51
C GLY A 346 -19.16 -10.83 10.12
N GLN A 347 -18.31 -11.44 9.31
CA GLN A 347 -17.16 -12.20 9.78
C GLN A 347 -16.02 -11.29 10.29
N VAL A 348 -15.29 -11.79 11.28
CA VAL A 348 -14.05 -11.17 11.78
C VAL A 348 -12.93 -12.21 11.74
N CYS A 349 -11.86 -11.89 11.03
CA CYS A 349 -10.64 -12.70 11.00
C CYS A 349 -9.57 -12.05 11.89
N GLU A 350 -9.10 -12.80 12.89
CA GLU A 350 -8.03 -12.39 13.81
C GLU A 350 -6.70 -13.10 13.49
N GLU A 351 -6.65 -13.88 12.41
CA GLU A 351 -5.44 -14.55 11.97
C GLU A 351 -4.47 -13.55 11.34
N LEU A 352 -3.17 -13.84 11.48
CA LEU A 352 -2.11 -13.04 10.88
C LEU A 352 -2.15 -13.19 9.36
N VAL A 353 -2.53 -12.12 8.65
CA VAL A 353 -2.58 -12.09 7.19
C VAL A 353 -1.71 -10.95 6.65
N GLN A 354 -1.24 -11.08 5.42
CA GLN A 354 -0.33 -10.11 4.82
C GLN A 354 -0.72 -9.80 3.37
N ASN A 355 -0.34 -8.64 2.86
CA ASN A 355 -0.66 -8.22 1.49
C ASN A 355 -0.14 -9.18 0.41
N ILE A 356 0.93 -9.93 0.67
CA ILE A 356 1.44 -10.99 -0.24
C ILE A 356 0.47 -12.16 -0.41
N ASP A 357 -0.50 -12.32 0.49
CA ASP A 357 -1.49 -13.41 0.48
C ASP A 357 -2.60 -13.18 -0.56
N LEU A 358 -2.78 -11.93 -0.99
CA LEU A 358 -3.85 -11.58 -1.94
C LEU A 358 -3.63 -12.19 -3.32
N VAL A 359 -2.40 -12.20 -3.81
CA VAL A 359 -2.10 -12.75 -5.14
C VAL A 359 -2.41 -14.24 -5.24
N PRO A 360 -1.91 -15.12 -4.34
CA PRO A 360 -2.30 -16.53 -4.37
C PRO A 360 -3.80 -16.75 -4.09
N THR A 361 -4.46 -15.87 -3.33
CA THR A 361 -5.92 -15.90 -3.17
C THR A 361 -6.65 -15.65 -4.48
N PHE A 362 -6.24 -14.63 -5.22
CA PHE A 362 -6.84 -14.31 -6.52
C PHE A 362 -6.62 -15.43 -7.55
N PHE A 363 -5.46 -16.10 -7.50
CA PHE A 363 -5.18 -17.24 -8.37
C PHE A 363 -6.07 -18.44 -8.03
N ASP A 364 -6.24 -18.76 -6.74
CA ASP A 364 -7.13 -19.84 -6.31
C ASP A 364 -8.61 -19.59 -6.70
N LEU A 365 -9.08 -18.34 -6.55
CA LEU A 365 -10.45 -17.98 -6.92
C LEU A 365 -10.66 -17.93 -8.44
N GLY A 366 -9.61 -17.49 -9.14
CA GLY A 366 -9.60 -17.41 -10.61
C GLY A 366 -9.30 -18.75 -11.31
N GLU A 367 -9.03 -19.82 -10.54
CA GLU A 367 -8.53 -21.09 -11.08
C GLU A 367 -7.32 -20.89 -12.02
N ALA A 368 -6.45 -19.94 -11.65
CA ALA A 368 -5.34 -19.50 -12.47
C ALA A 368 -4.05 -20.27 -12.14
N GLU A 369 -3.47 -20.91 -13.15
CA GLU A 369 -2.21 -21.62 -13.03
C GLU A 369 -1.04 -20.64 -13.18
N LYS A 370 -0.24 -20.49 -12.13
CA LYS A 370 0.98 -19.68 -12.19
C LYS A 370 2.13 -20.42 -12.87
N PRO A 371 3.07 -19.73 -13.54
CA PRO A 371 4.30 -20.35 -14.04
C PRO A 371 5.05 -21.10 -12.94
N GLU A 372 5.66 -22.24 -13.26
CA GLU A 372 6.42 -23.06 -12.28
C GLU A 372 7.53 -22.26 -11.59
N ALA A 373 8.25 -21.42 -12.34
CA ALA A 373 9.30 -20.56 -11.83
C ALA A 373 8.79 -19.41 -10.93
N TYR A 374 7.47 -19.17 -10.91
CA TYR A 374 6.88 -18.10 -10.12
C TYR A 374 6.83 -18.48 -8.64
N ARG A 375 7.85 -18.07 -7.90
CA ARG A 375 7.84 -18.12 -6.44
C ARG A 375 6.88 -17.08 -5.90
N ILE A 376 5.94 -17.50 -5.07
CA ILE A 376 5.05 -16.67 -4.27
C ILE A 376 5.44 -16.88 -2.80
N ASP A 377 5.56 -15.79 -2.04
CA ASP A 377 5.93 -15.84 -0.61
C ASP A 377 4.67 -15.87 0.28
N GLY A 378 3.50 -15.49 -0.24
CA GLY A 378 2.21 -15.53 0.43
C GLY A 378 1.50 -16.89 0.35
N GLN A 379 0.41 -17.01 1.07
CA GLN A 379 -0.52 -18.15 1.04
C GLN A 379 -1.96 -17.68 0.84
N SER A 380 -2.79 -18.50 0.19
CA SER A 380 -4.19 -18.15 -0.09
C SER A 380 -5.00 -17.94 1.19
N LEU A 381 -5.80 -16.87 1.21
CA LEU A 381 -6.74 -16.54 2.28
C LEU A 381 -8.06 -17.35 2.20
N LYS A 382 -8.29 -18.08 1.11
CA LYS A 382 -9.52 -18.85 0.89
C LYS A 382 -9.91 -19.75 2.07
N PRO A 383 -8.97 -20.43 2.78
CA PRO A 383 -9.31 -21.23 3.98
C PRO A 383 -9.92 -20.43 5.14
N LEU A 384 -9.76 -19.11 5.15
CA LEU A 384 -10.31 -18.24 6.20
C LEU A 384 -11.73 -17.73 5.89
N PHE A 385 -12.21 -17.88 4.66
CA PHE A 385 -13.44 -17.21 4.20
C PHE A 385 -14.70 -17.69 4.90
N GLU A 386 -14.77 -18.94 5.33
CA GLU A 386 -15.98 -19.51 5.94
C GLU A 386 -16.26 -18.93 7.34
N ASN A 387 -15.23 -18.80 8.18
CA ASN A 387 -15.40 -18.44 9.59
C ASN A 387 -14.26 -17.63 10.20
N GLY A 388 -13.34 -17.09 9.37
CA GLY A 388 -12.21 -16.27 9.81
C GLY A 388 -11.04 -17.03 10.43
N THR A 389 -11.06 -18.37 10.43
CA THR A 389 -10.00 -19.23 11.01
C THR A 389 -9.66 -20.40 10.11
N ALA A 390 -8.48 -21.00 10.31
CA ALA A 390 -8.06 -22.23 9.64
C ALA A 390 -7.30 -23.15 10.61
N ASP A 391 -7.46 -24.47 10.48
CA ASP A 391 -6.80 -25.46 11.37
C ASP A 391 -5.26 -25.36 11.36
N LYS A 392 -4.70 -24.95 10.23
CA LYS A 392 -3.28 -24.75 10.06
C LYS A 392 -3.07 -23.38 9.41
N TRP A 393 -2.66 -22.43 10.22
CA TRP A 393 -2.33 -21.08 9.76
C TRP A 393 -0.95 -20.68 10.30
N ARG A 394 -0.33 -19.66 9.70
CA ARG A 394 0.97 -19.14 10.15
C ARG A 394 0.87 -18.56 11.56
N ASP A 395 1.96 -18.64 12.30
CA ASP A 395 2.09 -18.10 13.65
C ASP A 395 2.89 -16.79 13.70
N HIS A 396 3.54 -16.42 12.59
CA HIS A 396 4.30 -15.18 12.47
C HIS A 396 4.27 -14.62 11.05
N LEU A 397 4.67 -13.35 10.93
CA LEU A 397 4.85 -12.63 9.68
C LEU A 397 6.26 -12.03 9.62
N TYR A 398 6.84 -12.00 8.42
CA TYR A 398 8.07 -11.28 8.13
C TYR A 398 7.78 -9.90 7.55
N LEU A 399 8.54 -8.89 7.99
CA LEU A 399 8.49 -7.52 7.50
C LEU A 399 9.88 -7.04 7.09
N GLU A 400 9.91 -6.13 6.12
CA GLU A 400 11.15 -5.55 5.63
C GLU A 400 11.01 -4.08 5.25
N MET A 401 11.98 -3.27 5.63
CA MET A 401 12.05 -1.87 5.22
C MET A 401 13.49 -1.34 5.34
N GLY A 402 14.10 -0.95 4.23
CA GLY A 402 15.47 -0.43 4.25
C GLY A 402 16.45 -1.40 4.91
N ALA A 403 17.16 -0.94 5.93
CA ALA A 403 18.10 -1.73 6.74
C ALA A 403 17.42 -2.55 7.85
N ALA A 404 16.09 -2.49 7.99
CA ALA A 404 15.37 -3.20 9.04
C ALA A 404 14.64 -4.43 8.51
N ARG A 405 14.61 -5.49 9.33
CA ARG A 405 13.78 -6.68 9.17
C ARG A 405 13.06 -6.96 10.46
N ALA A 406 11.85 -7.47 10.39
CA ALA A 406 11.11 -7.82 11.60
C ALA A 406 10.33 -9.11 11.44
N THR A 407 10.06 -9.75 12.56
CA THR A 407 9.05 -10.80 12.67
C THR A 407 8.00 -10.40 13.70
N ILE A 408 6.73 -10.66 13.38
CA ILE A 408 5.58 -10.34 14.23
C ILE A 408 4.77 -11.60 14.46
N THR A 409 4.49 -11.90 15.73
CA THR A 409 3.49 -12.86 16.17
C THR A 409 2.24 -12.13 16.65
N LYS A 410 1.19 -12.83 17.08
CA LYS A 410 0.00 -12.19 17.68
C LYS A 410 0.33 -11.30 18.90
N ASP A 411 1.39 -11.63 19.63
CA ASP A 411 1.70 -11.00 20.92
C ASP A 411 3.03 -10.23 20.94
N TRP A 412 3.95 -10.52 20.02
CA TRP A 412 5.30 -9.99 20.05
C TRP A 412 5.74 -9.44 18.70
N SER A 413 6.53 -8.37 18.75
CA SER A 413 7.24 -7.83 17.60
C SER A 413 8.75 -7.83 17.92
N TYR A 414 9.56 -8.34 16.98
CA TYR A 414 11.00 -8.24 17.03
C TYR A 414 11.51 -7.62 15.73
N ALA A 415 12.34 -6.58 15.86
CA ALA A 415 12.99 -5.96 14.72
C ALA A 415 14.52 -5.98 14.88
N ALA A 416 15.20 -6.36 13.79
CA ALA A 416 16.66 -6.25 13.63
C ALA A 416 16.97 -5.16 12.61
N VAL A 417 17.77 -4.17 12.99
CA VAL A 417 18.31 -3.13 12.10
C VAL A 417 19.76 -3.47 11.82
N ARG A 418 20.10 -3.79 10.58
CA ARG A 418 21.46 -4.15 10.16
C ARG A 418 21.87 -3.30 8.97
N TYR A 419 23.05 -2.75 9.05
CA TYR A 419 23.59 -1.84 8.05
C TYR A 419 24.61 -2.53 7.15
N THR A 420 24.82 -2.01 5.95
CA THR A 420 25.97 -2.39 5.13
C THR A 420 27.26 -1.72 5.64
N LYS A 421 28.42 -2.23 5.22
CA LYS A 421 29.74 -1.66 5.58
C LYS A 421 29.84 -0.19 5.16
N GLU A 422 29.28 0.16 4.00
CA GLU A 422 29.25 1.54 3.48
C GLU A 422 28.34 2.44 4.34
N GLN A 423 27.18 1.91 4.78
CA GLN A 423 26.27 2.62 5.66
C GLN A 423 26.88 2.87 7.06
N ILE A 424 27.56 1.84 7.62
CA ILE A 424 28.33 1.98 8.87
C ILE A 424 29.39 3.09 8.74
N ALA A 425 30.19 3.07 7.67
CA ALA A 425 31.20 4.09 7.43
C ALA A 425 30.59 5.50 7.33
N ALA A 426 29.45 5.63 6.67
CA ALA A 426 28.75 6.90 6.56
C ALA A 426 28.23 7.42 7.92
N ILE A 427 27.68 6.52 8.76
CA ILE A 427 27.21 6.83 10.11
C ILE A 427 28.38 7.26 11.01
N GLN A 428 29.48 6.50 10.99
CA GLN A 428 30.67 6.81 11.80
C GLN A 428 31.34 8.14 11.43
N ASN A 429 31.26 8.55 10.17
CA ASN A 429 31.83 9.81 9.67
C ASN A 429 30.84 10.99 9.76
N ALA A 430 29.59 10.76 10.20
CA ALA A 430 28.60 11.82 10.31
C ALA A 430 28.95 12.80 11.44
N LYS A 431 28.70 14.09 11.19
CA LYS A 431 28.82 15.12 12.25
C LYS A 431 27.74 14.88 13.31
N PRO A 432 28.05 15.08 14.62
CA PRO A 432 27.10 14.83 15.69
C PRO A 432 25.73 15.48 15.49
N GLU A 433 25.68 16.73 15.05
CA GLU A 433 24.45 17.48 14.81
C GLU A 433 23.56 16.90 13.69
N ASN A 434 24.15 16.14 12.77
CA ASN A 434 23.46 15.52 11.63
C ASN A 434 23.18 14.02 11.85
N LEU A 435 23.81 13.43 12.85
CA LEU A 435 23.83 11.97 13.06
C LEU A 435 22.42 11.35 13.15
N PRO A 436 21.44 11.88 13.92
CA PRO A 436 20.12 11.28 14.03
C PRO A 436 19.43 11.13 12.66
N ARG A 437 19.65 12.08 11.81
CA ARG A 437 19.02 12.16 10.49
C ARG A 437 19.73 11.32 9.46
N VAL A 438 21.07 11.29 9.52
CA VAL A 438 21.86 10.37 8.69
C VAL A 438 21.46 8.93 8.98
N MET A 439 21.35 8.53 10.25
CA MET A 439 20.92 7.19 10.64
C MET A 439 19.48 6.90 10.20
N ALA A 440 18.54 7.80 10.44
CA ALA A 440 17.15 7.63 10.02
C ALA A 440 17.02 7.57 8.49
N TYR A 441 17.75 8.43 7.79
CA TYR A 441 17.76 8.43 6.31
C TYR A 441 18.35 7.14 5.74
N ILE A 442 19.53 6.75 6.18
CA ILE A 442 20.23 5.53 5.73
C ILE A 442 19.40 4.29 6.06
N GLY A 443 18.91 4.19 7.29
CA GLY A 443 18.13 3.05 7.75
C GLY A 443 16.80 2.89 7.03
N ARG A 444 16.24 3.96 6.47
CA ARG A 444 14.94 4.00 5.80
C ARG A 444 15.01 4.48 4.34
N LEU A 445 16.21 4.64 3.81
CA LEU A 445 16.47 5.07 2.42
C LEU A 445 15.70 6.33 1.99
N GLY A 446 15.85 7.38 2.77
CA GLY A 446 15.37 8.71 2.39
C GLY A 446 13.96 9.08 2.83
N ILE A 447 13.28 8.19 3.56
CA ILE A 447 11.93 8.48 4.02
C ILE A 447 11.95 8.85 5.50
N GLY A 448 12.14 10.10 5.79
CA GLY A 448 11.86 10.73 7.07
C GLY A 448 12.16 9.95 8.35
N VAL A 449 11.85 10.61 9.44
CA VAL A 449 12.04 10.09 10.81
C VAL A 449 10.70 9.71 11.47
N ARG A 450 9.71 9.32 10.69
CA ARG A 450 8.43 8.85 11.24
C ARG A 450 8.68 7.59 12.08
N GLY A 451 8.19 7.61 13.33
CA GLY A 451 8.48 6.56 14.32
C GLY A 451 9.76 6.79 15.13
N ALA A 452 10.58 7.80 14.83
CA ALA A 452 11.76 8.14 15.63
C ALA A 452 11.43 8.73 17.02
N ASP A 453 10.18 8.96 17.30
CA ASP A 453 9.65 9.27 18.63
C ASP A 453 9.62 8.04 19.56
N ARG A 454 9.78 6.83 19.00
CA ARG A 454 9.93 5.61 19.79
C ARG A 454 11.36 5.48 20.31
N PRO A 455 11.57 5.28 21.60
CA PRO A 455 12.91 5.27 22.21
C PRO A 455 13.88 4.26 21.59
N GLY A 456 13.37 3.08 21.19
CA GLY A 456 14.17 2.01 20.58
C GLY A 456 14.40 2.15 19.06
N PHE A 457 13.94 3.21 18.41
CA PHE A 457 13.96 3.33 16.93
C PHE A 457 15.34 3.10 16.28
N PHE A 458 16.42 3.49 16.94
CA PHE A 458 17.80 3.34 16.44
C PHE A 458 18.52 2.10 16.94
N ASP A 459 17.94 1.33 17.86
CA ASP A 459 18.57 0.12 18.41
C ASP A 459 18.68 -0.96 17.34
N GLU A 460 19.79 -1.68 17.33
CA GLU A 460 20.05 -2.76 16.36
C GLU A 460 19.16 -3.98 16.61
N ASP A 461 18.77 -4.22 17.88
CA ASP A 461 17.77 -5.21 18.27
C ASP A 461 16.63 -4.56 19.04
N GLN A 462 15.40 -4.86 18.67
CA GLN A 462 14.20 -4.27 19.24
C GLN A 462 13.17 -5.37 19.53
N LEU A 463 12.68 -5.46 20.75
CA LEU A 463 11.67 -6.45 21.16
C LEU A 463 10.53 -5.77 21.90
N TYR A 464 9.29 -6.02 21.48
CA TYR A 464 8.10 -5.38 22.06
C TYR A 464 7.03 -6.41 22.39
N TYR A 465 6.35 -6.24 23.53
CA TYR A 465 5.19 -7.04 23.91
C TYR A 465 3.90 -6.31 23.54
N LEU A 466 3.33 -6.60 22.40
CA LEU A 466 2.24 -5.84 21.76
C LEU A 466 0.95 -5.76 22.59
N LYS A 467 0.68 -6.73 23.45
CA LYS A 467 -0.52 -6.70 24.33
C LYS A 467 -0.49 -5.57 25.34
N ASN A 468 0.70 -5.25 25.88
CA ASN A 468 0.85 -4.23 26.90
C ASN A 468 1.40 -2.92 26.31
N ASP A 469 2.14 -3.02 25.21
CA ASP A 469 2.77 -1.92 24.49
C ASP A 469 2.45 -1.95 22.99
N PRO A 470 1.19 -1.74 22.60
CA PRO A 470 0.79 -1.78 21.20
C PRO A 470 1.44 -0.68 20.35
N ASN A 471 2.00 0.35 20.97
CA ASN A 471 2.71 1.45 20.30
C ASN A 471 4.22 1.25 20.19
N GLU A 472 4.74 0.12 20.72
CA GLU A 472 6.17 -0.24 20.62
C GLU A 472 7.11 0.83 21.21
N MET A 473 6.79 1.29 22.43
CA MET A 473 7.50 2.36 23.13
C MET A 473 8.59 1.85 24.10
N GLU A 474 8.48 0.59 24.57
CA GLU A 474 9.43 0.01 25.52
C GLU A 474 10.21 -1.13 24.86
N ASN A 475 11.46 -0.86 24.44
CA ASN A 475 12.33 -1.89 23.88
C ASN A 475 12.84 -2.84 24.97
N LEU A 476 12.38 -4.10 24.93
CA LEU A 476 12.72 -5.16 25.88
C LEU A 476 13.93 -6.01 25.46
N ALA A 477 14.59 -5.70 24.35
CA ALA A 477 15.69 -6.54 23.82
C ALA A 477 16.89 -6.67 24.77
N SER A 478 17.13 -5.69 25.64
CA SER A 478 18.20 -5.72 26.66
C SER A 478 17.73 -6.26 28.02
N SER A 479 16.46 -6.63 28.19
CA SER A 479 15.92 -7.15 29.44
C SER A 479 16.36 -8.61 29.67
N PRO A 480 17.05 -8.95 30.77
CA PRO A 480 17.44 -10.31 31.07
C PRO A 480 16.24 -11.27 31.21
N GLU A 481 15.10 -10.77 31.68
CA GLU A 481 13.86 -11.54 31.84
C GLU A 481 13.28 -11.95 30.48
N GLN A 482 13.58 -11.21 29.42
CA GLN A 482 13.09 -11.47 28.07
C GLN A 482 14.13 -12.17 27.17
N ALA A 483 15.28 -12.56 27.69
CA ALA A 483 16.35 -13.18 26.88
C ALA A 483 15.90 -14.44 26.12
N THR A 484 15.05 -15.27 26.73
CA THR A 484 14.48 -16.46 26.07
C THR A 484 13.55 -16.05 24.93
N ARG A 485 12.66 -15.08 25.16
CA ARG A 485 11.74 -14.57 24.15
C ARG A 485 12.50 -13.92 22.99
N LEU A 486 13.49 -13.09 23.29
CA LEU A 486 14.35 -12.50 22.26
C LEU A 486 14.99 -13.57 21.36
N LYS A 487 15.51 -14.65 21.96
CA LYS A 487 16.09 -15.75 21.21
C LYS A 487 15.07 -16.42 20.30
N GLU A 488 13.88 -16.75 20.80
CA GLU A 488 12.79 -17.36 20.02
C GLU A 488 12.40 -16.46 18.80
N MET A 489 12.24 -15.17 19.03
CA MET A 489 11.86 -14.24 17.97
C MET A 489 12.98 -14.06 16.92
N ARG A 490 14.25 -14.10 17.36
CA ARG A 490 15.40 -14.10 16.44
C ARG A 490 15.46 -15.38 15.60
N GLU A 491 15.12 -16.52 16.17
CA GLU A 491 15.04 -17.80 15.45
C GLU A 491 13.94 -17.79 14.38
N LEU A 492 12.77 -17.20 14.66
CA LEU A 492 11.73 -17.00 13.65
C LEU A 492 12.23 -16.10 12.50
N LEU A 493 12.83 -14.96 12.81
CA LEU A 493 13.40 -14.08 11.79
C LEU A 493 14.50 -14.77 10.98
N GLN A 494 15.33 -15.61 11.60
CA GLN A 494 16.38 -16.39 10.93
C GLN A 494 15.78 -17.29 9.84
N VAL A 495 14.68 -18.00 10.14
CA VAL A 495 13.99 -18.87 9.18
C VAL A 495 13.53 -18.10 7.94
N ASP A 496 12.91 -16.92 8.14
CA ASP A 496 12.45 -16.07 7.04
C ASP A 496 13.62 -15.57 6.19
N LEU A 497 14.70 -15.12 6.83
CA LEU A 497 15.89 -14.61 6.14
C LEU A 497 16.63 -15.71 5.35
N GLU A 498 16.69 -16.93 5.87
CA GLU A 498 17.24 -18.10 5.14
C GLU A 498 16.41 -18.41 3.90
N ALA A 499 15.08 -18.31 3.99
CA ALA A 499 14.19 -18.48 2.84
C ALA A 499 14.38 -17.38 1.78
N ILE A 500 14.67 -16.14 2.18
CA ILE A 500 14.98 -15.03 1.27
C ILE A 500 16.37 -15.21 0.65
N GLY A 501 17.37 -15.67 1.44
CA GLY A 501 18.68 -16.08 0.96
C GLY A 501 19.63 -14.94 0.58
N ARG A 502 19.38 -13.71 1.09
CA ARG A 502 20.30 -12.56 0.93
C ARG A 502 21.07 -12.28 2.22
N PRO A 503 22.31 -11.76 2.13
CA PRO A 503 23.06 -11.32 3.30
C PRO A 503 22.26 -10.33 4.17
N PHE A 504 22.36 -10.50 5.50
CA PHE A 504 21.76 -9.59 6.47
C PHE A 504 22.45 -9.73 7.83
N GLY A 505 23.44 -8.90 8.09
CA GLY A 505 24.22 -8.90 9.32
C GLY A 505 24.74 -10.30 9.70
N GLU A 506 24.64 -10.64 10.99
CA GLU A 506 25.02 -11.95 11.54
C GLU A 506 24.02 -13.06 11.21
N PHE A 507 22.79 -12.74 10.85
CA PHE A 507 21.77 -13.74 10.47
C PHE A 507 22.17 -14.48 9.20
N ILE A 508 22.53 -13.74 8.15
CA ILE A 508 23.03 -14.28 6.88
C ILE A 508 24.32 -13.55 6.53
N PRO A 509 25.49 -14.04 7.01
CA PRO A 509 26.77 -13.39 6.74
C PRO A 509 27.13 -13.36 5.26
N GLY A 510 27.82 -12.32 4.83
CA GLY A 510 28.36 -12.24 3.47
C GLY A 510 28.22 -10.86 2.84
N GLY A 511 28.74 -10.73 1.62
CA GLY A 511 28.66 -9.53 0.81
C GLY A 511 29.11 -8.26 1.54
N ASN A 512 28.27 -7.21 1.45
CA ASN A 512 28.48 -5.92 2.12
C ASN A 512 27.80 -5.82 3.49
N ALA A 513 27.21 -6.88 4.03
CA ALA A 513 26.62 -6.87 5.37
C ALA A 513 27.68 -6.58 6.43
N ALA A 514 27.36 -5.74 7.40
CA ALA A 514 28.22 -5.43 8.55
C ALA A 514 27.76 -6.21 9.78
N GLU A 515 28.70 -6.52 10.67
CA GLU A 515 28.40 -7.11 11.98
C GLU A 515 27.75 -6.06 12.89
N PRO A 516 26.88 -6.45 13.83
CA PRO A 516 26.27 -5.53 14.78
C PRO A 516 27.29 -4.93 15.77
N GLY A 517 26.89 -3.89 16.51
CA GLY A 517 27.70 -3.25 17.55
C GLY A 517 28.75 -2.26 17.07
N GLN A 518 28.87 -2.03 15.76
CA GLN A 518 29.87 -1.12 15.21
C GLN A 518 29.51 0.36 15.38
N ILE A 519 28.25 0.67 15.70
CA ILE A 519 27.73 2.05 15.84
C ILE A 519 27.08 2.30 17.20
N ASP A 520 27.34 1.49 18.21
CA ASP A 520 26.78 1.65 19.58
C ASP A 520 26.96 3.07 20.13
N LYS A 521 28.15 3.64 19.92
CA LYS A 521 28.46 5.02 20.31
C LYS A 521 27.53 6.03 19.64
N GLN A 522 27.28 5.85 18.35
CA GLN A 522 26.42 6.74 17.57
C GLN A 522 24.96 6.60 18.00
N ILE A 523 24.51 5.38 18.30
CA ILE A 523 23.16 5.12 18.86
C ILE A 523 22.97 5.86 20.18
N GLU A 524 23.93 5.73 21.13
CA GLU A 524 23.88 6.44 22.40
C GLU A 524 23.89 7.97 22.23
N MET A 525 24.68 8.48 21.30
CA MET A 525 24.68 9.92 20.98
C MET A 525 23.32 10.37 20.46
N VAL A 526 22.71 9.60 19.55
CA VAL A 526 21.39 9.95 18.96
C VAL A 526 20.29 9.98 20.01
N LYS A 527 20.29 9.03 20.95
CA LYS A 527 19.32 9.00 22.07
C LYS A 527 19.36 10.25 22.96
N GLN A 528 20.49 10.97 22.97
CA GLN A 528 20.67 12.19 23.72
C GLN A 528 20.33 13.47 22.94
N LEU A 529 20.06 13.36 21.63
CA LEU A 529 19.81 14.51 20.74
C LEU A 529 18.32 14.65 20.44
N ASP A 530 17.82 15.88 20.51
CA ASP A 530 16.47 16.18 20.03
C ASP A 530 16.42 16.13 18.50
N ILE A 531 15.60 15.21 17.97
CA ILE A 531 15.49 14.96 16.54
C ILE A 531 14.49 15.92 15.88
N GLN A 532 13.60 16.54 16.65
CA GLN A 532 12.52 17.38 16.14
C GLN A 532 13.01 18.78 15.71
N GLY A 533 12.50 19.25 14.58
CA GLY A 533 12.59 20.67 14.18
C GLY A 533 13.81 21.11 13.35
N LYS A 534 14.68 20.22 12.86
CA LYS A 534 15.87 20.63 12.06
C LYS A 534 15.84 20.10 10.61
N LYS A 535 16.40 20.87 9.67
CA LYS A 535 16.52 20.54 8.26
C LYS A 535 17.66 19.52 8.00
N VAL A 536 17.40 18.45 7.26
CA VAL A 536 18.41 17.41 6.94
C VAL A 536 19.23 17.82 5.72
N VAL A 537 20.55 17.76 5.84
CA VAL A 537 21.45 17.79 4.69
C VAL A 537 22.05 16.38 4.56
N VAL A 538 21.56 15.63 3.57
CA VAL A 538 22.12 14.32 3.26
C VAL A 538 23.26 14.47 2.26
N PRO A 539 24.42 13.82 2.45
CA PRO A 539 25.50 13.86 1.47
C PRO A 539 25.06 13.34 0.11
N GLU A 540 25.40 14.04 -0.95
CA GLU A 540 25.04 13.69 -2.34
C GLU A 540 25.47 12.28 -2.76
N SER A 541 26.57 11.77 -2.17
CA SER A 541 27.05 10.40 -2.38
C SER A 541 26.08 9.31 -1.87
N LEU A 542 25.24 9.62 -0.88
CA LEU A 542 24.23 8.72 -0.34
C LEU A 542 22.90 8.84 -1.09
N MET A 543 22.66 9.94 -1.81
CA MET A 543 21.44 10.17 -2.58
C MET A 543 21.42 9.46 -3.92
N LYS A 544 22.59 9.13 -4.50
CA LYS A 544 22.69 8.50 -5.83
C LYS A 544 22.01 7.16 -5.98
N ASN A 545 21.78 6.45 -4.90
CA ASN A 545 21.19 5.11 -4.90
C ASN A 545 19.70 5.07 -4.51
N SER A 546 19.11 6.18 -4.07
CA SER A 546 17.74 6.18 -3.54
C SER A 546 16.65 6.58 -4.55
N GLY A 547 17.01 7.16 -5.69
CA GLY A 547 16.02 7.68 -6.66
C GLY A 547 15.14 8.84 -6.14
N ALA A 548 15.31 9.23 -4.89
CA ALA A 548 14.53 10.27 -4.22
C ALA A 548 15.43 11.49 -3.93
N VAL A 549 15.34 12.51 -4.77
CA VAL A 549 15.89 13.83 -4.49
C VAL A 549 14.74 14.69 -3.95
N GLU A 550 14.48 14.62 -2.65
CA GLU A 550 13.63 15.60 -1.99
C GLU A 550 14.31 16.16 -0.74
N GLU A 551 14.27 17.48 -0.65
CA GLU A 551 14.68 18.25 0.51
C GLU A 551 13.71 17.92 1.67
N LEU A 552 14.10 16.96 2.55
CA LEU A 552 13.31 16.56 3.68
C LEU A 552 13.24 17.71 4.70
N THR A 553 12.20 18.49 4.63
CA THR A 553 11.75 19.35 5.73
C THR A 553 10.83 18.53 6.63
N ILE A 554 11.18 18.39 7.90
CA ILE A 554 10.21 17.98 8.94
C ILE A 554 9.45 19.25 9.29
N PRO A 555 8.15 19.35 8.97
CA PRO A 555 7.38 20.50 9.44
C PRO A 555 7.27 20.42 10.97
N ASP A 556 7.34 21.56 11.63
CA ASP A 556 6.81 21.71 13.00
C ASP A 556 5.27 21.76 12.91
N ASP A 557 4.72 20.58 12.73
CA ASP A 557 3.43 20.33 12.08
C ASP A 557 2.24 20.65 12.98
N LYS A 558 2.44 20.68 14.33
CA LYS A 558 1.32 20.85 15.27
C LYS A 558 0.89 22.32 15.45
N ALA A 559 1.84 23.24 15.48
CA ALA A 559 1.55 24.67 15.66
C ALA A 559 1.03 25.30 14.36
N GLU A 560 1.61 24.92 13.21
CA GLU A 560 1.21 25.41 11.90
C GLU A 560 -0.17 24.87 11.48
N LYS A 561 -0.46 23.58 11.72
CA LYS A 561 -1.78 22.96 11.52
C LYS A 561 -2.86 23.60 12.41
N LYS A 562 -2.54 23.97 13.64
CA LYS A 562 -3.47 24.66 14.54
C LYS A 562 -3.80 26.07 14.03
N ALA A 563 -2.80 26.83 13.60
CA ALA A 563 -2.98 28.16 13.07
C ALA A 563 -3.77 28.17 11.73
N GLU A 564 -3.49 27.22 10.83
CA GLU A 564 -4.26 27.07 9.59
C GLU A 564 -5.73 26.67 9.85
N ARG A 565 -5.99 25.75 10.80
CA ARG A 565 -7.36 25.39 11.19
C ARG A 565 -8.14 26.58 11.74
N GLU A 566 -7.51 27.38 12.59
CA GLU A 566 -8.14 28.59 13.14
C GLU A 566 -8.41 29.65 12.06
N ALA A 567 -7.50 29.83 11.10
CA ALA A 567 -7.67 30.75 9.98
C ALA A 567 -8.79 30.31 9.03
N ARG A 568 -8.89 29.01 8.69
CA ARG A 568 -9.94 28.46 7.85
C ARG A 568 -11.32 28.52 8.53
N ARG A 569 -11.39 28.21 9.83
CA ARG A 569 -12.62 28.36 10.60
C ARG A 569 -13.13 29.81 10.58
N LYS A 570 -12.23 30.75 10.78
CA LYS A 570 -12.56 32.18 10.76
C LYS A 570 -13.03 32.64 9.38
N ALA A 571 -12.39 32.20 8.29
CA ALA A 571 -12.82 32.50 6.92
C ALA A 571 -14.20 31.91 6.57
N ARG A 572 -14.54 30.72 7.11
CA ARG A 572 -15.88 30.12 6.94
C ARG A 572 -16.94 30.87 7.75
N GLU A 573 -16.65 31.28 8.97
CA GLU A 573 -17.55 32.07 9.80
C GLU A 573 -17.84 33.44 9.12
N GLU A 574 -16.80 34.05 8.53
CA GLU A 574 -16.93 35.31 7.77
C GLU A 574 -17.74 35.13 6.45
N ALA A 575 -17.53 34.01 5.73
CA ALA A 575 -18.28 33.69 4.52
C ALA A 575 -19.77 33.36 4.82
N LYS A 576 -20.05 32.74 5.97
CA LYS A 576 -21.40 32.44 6.44
C LYS A 576 -22.14 33.73 6.86
N ALA A 577 -21.45 34.64 7.54
CA ALA A 577 -21.99 35.94 7.93
C ALA A 577 -22.20 36.91 6.75
N ALA A 578 -21.57 36.67 5.59
CA ALA A 578 -21.75 37.43 4.37
C ALA A 578 -22.92 36.91 3.48
N ASN A 579 -23.40 35.69 3.77
CA ASN A 579 -24.52 35.06 3.05
C ASN A 579 -25.85 35.10 3.84
N ASP A 580 -25.83 35.49 5.13
CA ASP A 580 -27.00 35.83 5.95
C ASP A 580 -27.25 37.34 5.89
#